data_52dc4a877aacfad5ac27fd0aaccfbdb0
#
_entry.id   52dc4a877aacfad5ac27fd0aaccfbdb0
#
_cell.length_a   1.000
_cell.length_b   1.000
_cell.length_c   1.000
_cell.angle_alpha   90.00
_cell.angle_beta   90.00
_cell.angle_gamma   90.00
#
_symmetry.space_group_name_H-M   'P 1'
#
loop_
_entity.id
_entity.type
_entity.pdbx_description
1 polymer ?
#
loop_
_entity_poly.entity_id
_entity_poly.type
_entity_poly.pdbx_seq_one_letter_code
_entity_poly.pdbx_strand_id
1 'polypeptide(L)'
;DTGGSIRQPASFCGIVGLKPTYGAVSRYGLIAYASSLDQIGPITKSVEDAAIVFDAISKRDEKDSTSKGFVGDTYSKLNNDIKGMKIGIAKEYLEGVRDDVKEAVLKAADIYKSMGAEIVYFDLPELKFALPVYYIIACAEASSNLGRYDGIRFGYKTEHYNGTHDMVCRTRSEGFGEE
;
A
#
# COMPACT_ATOMS: atom_id res chain seq x y z
N ASP A 1 1.29 1.39 2.45
CA ASP A 1 1.28 0.13 1.65
C ASP A 1 1.98 0.38 0.31
N THR A 2 3.23 0.03 0.24
CA THR A 2 4.01 0.12 -1.02
C THR A 2 4.01 -1.23 -1.74
N GLY A 3 4.12 -2.32 -0.98
CA GLY A 3 4.13 -3.70 -1.48
C GLY A 3 3.23 -4.66 -0.70
N GLY A 4 2.41 -4.16 0.22
CA GLY A 4 1.54 -4.97 1.07
C GLY A 4 1.50 -4.54 2.54
N SER A 5 2.19 -3.44 2.90
CA SER A 5 2.45 -3.07 4.31
C SER A 5 1.23 -2.59 5.11
N ILE A 6 0.05 -2.49 4.53
CA ILE A 6 -1.24 -2.37 5.22
C ILE A 6 -1.93 -3.74 5.26
N ARG A 7 -2.05 -4.39 4.11
CA ARG A 7 -2.84 -5.62 3.95
C ARG A 7 -2.21 -6.82 4.65
N GLN A 8 -0.90 -7.00 4.52
CA GLN A 8 -0.19 -8.13 5.11
C GLN A 8 -0.19 -8.08 6.64
N PRO A 9 0.23 -6.99 7.33
CA PRO A 9 0.16 -6.93 8.78
C PRO A 9 -1.27 -7.01 9.31
N ALA A 10 -2.26 -6.44 8.61
CA ALA A 10 -3.65 -6.59 8.99
C ALA A 10 -4.09 -8.06 8.96
N SER A 11 -3.70 -8.81 7.93
CA SER A 11 -3.96 -10.25 7.83
C SER A 11 -3.30 -11.04 8.97
N PHE A 12 -2.05 -10.74 9.33
CA PHE A 12 -1.35 -11.41 10.42
C PHE A 12 -1.98 -11.13 11.80
N CYS A 13 -2.55 -9.94 11.96
CA CYS A 13 -3.21 -9.53 13.19
C CYS A 13 -4.70 -9.88 13.24
N GLY A 14 -5.28 -10.45 12.19
CA GLY A 14 -6.70 -10.78 12.11
C GLY A 14 -7.61 -9.54 12.16
N ILE A 15 -7.19 -8.45 11.52
CA ILE A 15 -7.90 -7.16 11.47
C ILE A 15 -8.09 -6.68 10.04
N VAL A 16 -8.82 -5.60 9.83
CA VAL A 16 -9.12 -5.04 8.51
C VAL A 16 -8.04 -4.06 8.07
N GLY A 17 -7.46 -4.27 6.90
CA GLY A 17 -6.54 -3.33 6.25
C GLY A 17 -7.07 -2.88 4.90
N LEU A 18 -7.30 -1.59 4.72
CA LEU A 18 -7.78 -1.01 3.47
C LEU A 18 -6.64 -0.29 2.73
N LYS A 19 -6.25 -0.80 1.56
CA LYS A 19 -5.40 -0.08 0.61
C LYS A 19 -6.27 0.65 -0.42
N PRO A 20 -6.43 1.97 -0.29
CA PRO A 20 -7.24 2.73 -1.24
C PRO A 20 -6.55 2.86 -2.61
N THR A 21 -7.27 3.44 -3.55
CA THR A 21 -6.74 3.83 -4.86
C THR A 21 -5.62 4.85 -4.69
N TYR A 22 -4.56 4.73 -5.51
CA TYR A 22 -3.43 5.66 -5.52
C TYR A 22 -3.88 7.12 -5.65
N GLY A 23 -3.36 7.97 -4.77
CA GLY A 23 -3.73 9.39 -4.72
C GLY A 23 -5.05 9.70 -4.01
N ALA A 24 -5.78 8.71 -3.51
CA ALA A 24 -7.00 8.94 -2.74
C ALA A 24 -6.72 9.59 -1.38
N VAL A 25 -5.58 9.28 -0.77
CA VAL A 25 -5.11 9.85 0.50
C VAL A 25 -3.82 10.61 0.24
N SER A 26 -3.68 11.82 0.81
CA SER A 26 -2.46 12.62 0.71
C SER A 26 -1.27 11.90 1.33
N ARG A 27 -0.11 12.02 0.70
CA ARG A 27 1.18 11.53 1.17
C ARG A 27 2.08 12.64 1.73
N TYR A 28 1.55 13.84 1.86
CA TYR A 28 2.30 14.95 2.45
C TYR A 28 2.75 14.60 3.88
N GLY A 29 4.05 14.72 4.14
CA GLY A 29 4.65 14.33 5.42
C GLY A 29 5.09 12.86 5.50
N LEU A 30 4.75 12.01 4.51
CA LEU A 30 5.28 10.66 4.43
C LEU A 30 6.71 10.67 3.88
N ILE A 31 7.60 9.91 4.52
CA ILE A 31 8.92 9.62 3.95
C ILE A 31 8.73 8.73 2.73
N ALA A 32 9.11 9.23 1.55
CA ALA A 32 8.92 8.51 0.31
C ALA A 32 9.88 7.31 0.20
N TYR A 33 9.33 6.12 -0.01
CA TYR A 33 10.07 4.91 -0.35
C TYR A 33 10.01 4.67 -1.87
N ALA A 34 8.85 4.34 -2.40
CA ALA A 34 8.62 4.21 -3.84
C ALA A 34 7.44 5.10 -4.25
N SER A 35 7.74 6.25 -4.83
CA SER A 35 6.76 7.32 -5.08
C SER A 35 5.60 6.90 -5.98
N SER A 36 5.81 5.94 -6.89
CA SER A 36 4.76 5.39 -7.76
C SER A 36 3.87 4.35 -7.07
N LEU A 37 4.28 3.84 -5.90
CA LEU A 37 3.62 2.73 -5.22
C LEU A 37 3.12 3.09 -3.82
N ASP A 38 3.76 4.05 -3.14
CA ASP A 38 3.44 4.39 -1.75
C ASP A 38 1.97 4.81 -1.59
N GLN A 39 1.30 4.20 -0.61
CA GLN A 39 -0.10 4.48 -0.32
C GLN A 39 -0.36 4.45 1.19
N ILE A 40 -1.07 5.45 1.70
CA ILE A 40 -1.59 5.49 3.06
C ILE A 40 -3.01 4.92 3.08
N GLY A 41 -3.34 4.18 4.12
CA GLY A 41 -4.68 3.64 4.30
C GLY A 41 -4.92 3.18 5.74
N PRO A 42 -6.19 3.00 6.15
CA PRO A 42 -6.52 2.62 7.51
C PRO A 42 -6.28 1.14 7.81
N ILE A 43 -5.95 0.86 9.06
CA ILE A 43 -5.97 -0.46 9.69
C ILE A 43 -6.90 -0.37 10.89
N THR A 44 -7.93 -1.20 10.95
CA THR A 44 -9.03 -1.10 11.91
C THR A 44 -9.55 -2.47 12.34
N LYS A 45 -10.45 -2.51 13.32
CA LYS A 45 -11.07 -3.77 13.78
C LYS A 45 -12.29 -4.18 12.96
N SER A 46 -12.95 -3.24 12.30
CA SER A 46 -14.15 -3.49 11.49
C SER A 46 -14.05 -2.82 10.12
N VAL A 47 -14.88 -3.26 9.17
CA VAL A 47 -15.00 -2.64 7.83
C VAL A 47 -15.64 -1.26 7.97
N GLU A 48 -16.59 -1.10 8.88
CA GLU A 48 -17.25 0.17 9.18
C GLU A 48 -16.24 1.22 9.64
N ASP A 49 -15.36 0.88 10.60
CA ASP A 49 -14.30 1.78 11.06
C ASP A 49 -13.33 2.12 9.93
N ALA A 50 -13.00 1.16 9.07
CA ALA A 50 -12.15 1.42 7.91
C ALA A 50 -12.77 2.43 6.95
N ALA A 51 -14.07 2.35 6.72
CA ALA A 51 -14.80 3.29 5.88
C ALA A 51 -14.85 4.69 6.52
N ILE A 52 -15.14 4.80 7.81
CA ILE A 52 -15.19 6.07 8.54
C ILE A 52 -13.81 6.76 8.50
N VAL A 53 -12.74 6.02 8.83
CA VAL A 53 -11.39 6.56 8.82
C VAL A 53 -10.98 6.96 7.39
N PHE A 54 -11.30 6.13 6.39
CA PHE A 54 -11.01 6.44 5.00
C PHE A 54 -11.70 7.73 4.55
N ASP A 55 -12.99 7.91 4.84
CA ASP A 55 -13.73 9.12 4.49
C ASP A 55 -13.13 10.37 5.17
N ALA A 56 -12.59 10.22 6.36
CA ALA A 56 -11.94 11.33 7.08
C ALA A 56 -10.61 11.76 6.44
N ILE A 57 -9.80 10.81 5.93
CA ILE A 57 -8.44 11.07 5.42
C ILE A 57 -8.34 11.21 3.90
N SER A 58 -9.37 10.88 3.14
CA SER A 58 -9.36 10.81 1.67
C SER A 58 -9.67 12.14 0.99
N LYS A 59 -9.31 13.25 1.60
CA LYS A 59 -9.54 14.59 1.04
C LYS A 59 -8.36 15.00 0.15
N ARG A 60 -8.65 15.85 -0.83
CA ARG A 60 -7.61 16.47 -1.66
C ARG A 60 -6.71 17.35 -0.79
N ASP A 61 -5.43 17.21 -0.98
CA ASP A 61 -4.39 18.02 -0.34
C ASP A 61 -3.54 18.71 -1.43
N GLU A 62 -3.51 20.02 -1.44
CA GLU A 62 -2.73 20.80 -2.40
C GLU A 62 -1.21 20.71 -2.18
N LYS A 63 -0.79 20.25 -0.99
CA LYS A 63 0.61 20.02 -0.66
C LYS A 63 1.18 18.70 -1.23
N ASP A 64 0.32 17.81 -1.71
CA ASP A 64 0.69 16.60 -2.43
C ASP A 64 0.18 16.68 -3.87
N SER A 65 1.08 16.86 -4.82
CA SER A 65 0.75 16.98 -6.26
C SER A 65 0.09 15.72 -6.82
N THR A 66 0.23 14.58 -6.16
CA THR A 66 -0.40 13.31 -6.55
C THR A 66 -1.76 13.09 -5.90
N SER A 67 -2.14 13.93 -4.92
CA SER A 67 -3.42 13.83 -4.23
C SER A 67 -4.56 14.18 -5.19
N LYS A 68 -5.39 13.19 -5.48
CA LYS A 68 -6.63 13.37 -6.26
C LYS A 68 -7.80 13.65 -5.35
N GLY A 69 -7.68 13.25 -4.08
CA GLY A 69 -8.77 13.19 -3.14
C GLY A 69 -9.81 12.14 -3.54
N PHE A 70 -10.70 11.88 -2.63
CA PHE A 70 -11.89 11.07 -2.88
C PHE A 70 -13.08 11.84 -2.30
N VAL A 71 -14.05 12.15 -3.14
CA VAL A 71 -15.31 12.77 -2.70
C VAL A 71 -16.33 11.64 -2.63
N GLY A 72 -16.44 11.03 -1.50
CA GLY A 72 -17.37 9.94 -1.30
C GLY A 72 -17.77 9.83 0.15
N ASP A 73 -18.88 9.20 0.37
CA ASP A 73 -19.38 8.75 1.64
C ASP A 73 -19.34 7.21 1.59
N THR A 74 -18.16 6.66 1.85
CA THR A 74 -17.94 5.21 1.77
C THR A 74 -18.76 4.50 2.82
N TYR A 75 -18.82 5.08 4.02
CA TYR A 75 -19.59 4.49 5.13
C TYR A 75 -21.08 4.33 4.80
N SER A 76 -21.71 5.35 4.23
CA SER A 76 -23.16 5.28 3.88
C SER A 76 -23.46 4.28 2.77
N LYS A 77 -22.44 3.90 1.98
CA LYS A 77 -22.58 2.93 0.88
C LYS A 77 -22.36 1.49 1.30
N LEU A 78 -21.96 1.26 2.55
CA LEU A 78 -21.82 -0.10 3.06
C LEU A 78 -23.18 -0.78 3.09
N ASN A 79 -23.29 -1.87 2.37
CA ASN A 79 -24.48 -2.72 2.34
C ASN A 79 -24.06 -4.17 2.13
N ASN A 80 -24.99 -5.09 2.35
CA ASN A 80 -24.78 -6.52 2.16
C ASN A 80 -25.38 -7.04 0.84
N ASP A 81 -25.78 -6.16 -0.07
CA ASP A 81 -26.33 -6.56 -1.37
C ASP A 81 -25.21 -6.78 -2.37
N ILE A 82 -24.86 -8.03 -2.55
CA ILE A 82 -23.85 -8.49 -3.51
C ILE A 82 -24.44 -9.36 -4.61
N LYS A 83 -25.77 -9.44 -4.69
CA LYS A 83 -26.45 -10.25 -5.69
C LYS A 83 -26.08 -9.81 -7.11
N GLY A 84 -25.60 -10.76 -7.90
CA GLY A 84 -25.15 -10.51 -9.27
C GLY A 84 -23.76 -9.86 -9.38
N MET A 85 -23.09 -9.57 -8.27
CA MET A 85 -21.70 -9.11 -8.29
C MET A 85 -20.79 -10.23 -8.81
N LYS A 86 -19.87 -9.90 -9.73
CA LYS A 86 -18.84 -10.83 -10.19
C LYS A 86 -17.57 -10.68 -9.37
N ILE A 87 -17.13 -11.78 -8.77
CA ILE A 87 -15.90 -11.84 -7.99
C ILE A 87 -14.92 -12.75 -8.72
N GLY A 88 -13.82 -12.17 -9.22
CA GLY A 88 -12.78 -12.88 -9.93
C GLY A 88 -11.73 -13.46 -8.97
N ILE A 89 -11.31 -14.70 -9.20
CA ILE A 89 -10.20 -15.33 -8.50
C ILE A 89 -9.18 -15.77 -9.56
N ALA A 90 -7.99 -15.16 -9.55
CA ALA A 90 -6.90 -15.61 -10.38
C ALA A 90 -6.36 -16.93 -9.81
N LYS A 91 -6.20 -17.94 -10.68
CA LYS A 91 -5.78 -19.29 -10.26
C LYS A 91 -4.39 -19.27 -9.65
N GLU A 92 -3.50 -18.44 -10.19
CA GLU A 92 -2.12 -18.28 -9.73
C GLU A 92 -2.02 -17.75 -8.29
N TYR A 93 -3.03 -17.02 -7.78
CA TYR A 93 -3.07 -16.61 -6.37
C TYR A 93 -3.26 -17.78 -5.40
N LEU A 94 -3.70 -18.93 -5.88
CA LEU A 94 -3.90 -20.13 -5.08
C LEU A 94 -2.74 -21.13 -5.20
N GLU A 95 -1.74 -20.84 -6.05
CA GLU A 95 -0.56 -21.66 -6.25
C GLU A 95 0.50 -21.36 -5.17
N GLY A 96 1.09 -22.40 -4.60
CA GLY A 96 2.14 -22.26 -3.59
C GLY A 96 1.69 -21.67 -2.25
N VAL A 97 0.39 -21.46 -2.06
CA VAL A 97 -0.20 -20.99 -0.80
C VAL A 97 -0.45 -22.17 0.14
N ARG A 98 -0.25 -21.97 1.44
CA ARG A 98 -0.58 -22.97 2.46
C ARG A 98 -2.04 -23.39 2.36
N ASP A 99 -2.30 -24.67 2.59
CA ASP A 99 -3.65 -25.26 2.42
C ASP A 99 -4.70 -24.57 3.29
N ASP A 100 -4.38 -24.24 4.55
CA ASP A 100 -5.29 -23.56 5.47
C ASP A 100 -5.70 -22.15 4.98
N VAL A 101 -4.77 -21.42 4.37
CA VAL A 101 -5.05 -20.09 3.77
C VAL A 101 -5.88 -20.25 2.51
N LYS A 102 -5.54 -21.21 1.66
CA LYS A 102 -6.29 -21.53 0.45
C LYS A 102 -7.74 -21.91 0.77
N GLU A 103 -7.94 -22.78 1.75
CA GLU A 103 -9.27 -23.19 2.21
C GLU A 103 -10.07 -22.00 2.74
N ALA A 104 -9.44 -21.09 3.51
CA ALA A 104 -10.10 -19.90 4.02
C ALA A 104 -10.59 -18.97 2.89
N VAL A 105 -9.77 -18.77 1.86
CA VAL A 105 -10.13 -17.98 0.67
C VAL A 105 -11.29 -18.62 -0.09
N LEU A 106 -11.23 -19.94 -0.33
CA LEU A 106 -12.28 -20.66 -1.05
C LEU A 106 -13.60 -20.68 -0.26
N LYS A 107 -13.52 -20.84 1.06
CA LYS A 107 -14.70 -20.74 1.94
C LYS A 107 -15.33 -19.35 1.90
N ALA A 108 -14.53 -18.29 1.87
CA ALA A 108 -15.05 -16.94 1.70
C ALA A 108 -15.76 -16.77 0.34
N ALA A 109 -15.18 -17.32 -0.73
CA ALA A 109 -15.81 -17.32 -2.05
C ALA A 109 -17.16 -18.06 -2.05
N ASP A 110 -17.26 -19.20 -1.39
CA ASP A 110 -18.50 -19.96 -1.26
C ASP A 110 -19.58 -19.18 -0.49
N ILE A 111 -19.18 -18.45 0.56
CA ILE A 111 -20.11 -17.55 1.29
C ILE A 111 -20.65 -16.48 0.35
N TYR A 112 -19.79 -15.77 -0.40
CA TYR A 112 -20.25 -14.78 -1.36
C TYR A 112 -21.17 -15.37 -2.43
N LYS A 113 -20.83 -16.57 -2.94
CA LYS A 113 -21.69 -17.30 -3.88
C LYS A 113 -23.07 -17.60 -3.28
N SER A 114 -23.13 -18.02 -2.02
CA SER A 114 -24.40 -18.28 -1.32
C SER A 114 -25.24 -17.02 -1.11
N MET A 115 -24.60 -15.84 -1.08
CA MET A 115 -25.26 -14.53 -1.02
C MET A 115 -25.68 -14.01 -2.40
N GLY A 116 -25.44 -14.76 -3.47
CA GLY A 116 -25.84 -14.45 -4.83
C GLY A 116 -24.80 -13.81 -5.73
N ALA A 117 -23.54 -13.75 -5.31
CA ALA A 117 -22.45 -13.35 -6.18
C ALA A 117 -22.05 -14.48 -7.17
N GLU A 118 -21.51 -14.10 -8.31
CA GLU A 118 -20.92 -15.00 -9.29
C GLU A 118 -19.40 -15.10 -9.07
N ILE A 119 -18.87 -16.30 -8.81
CA ILE A 119 -17.43 -16.52 -8.67
C ILE A 119 -16.86 -16.91 -10.02
N VAL A 120 -15.90 -16.13 -10.53
CA VAL A 120 -15.26 -16.35 -11.85
C VAL A 120 -13.78 -16.63 -11.64
N TYR A 121 -13.33 -17.81 -12.06
CA TYR A 121 -11.90 -18.14 -12.10
C TYR A 121 -11.31 -17.71 -13.44
N PHE A 122 -10.14 -17.11 -13.39
CA PHE A 122 -9.41 -16.69 -14.59
C PHE A 122 -7.90 -16.91 -14.42
N ASP A 123 -7.18 -16.87 -15.54
CA ASP A 123 -5.73 -17.02 -15.56
C ASP A 123 -5.06 -15.63 -15.59
N LEU A 124 -3.98 -15.46 -14.83
CA LEU A 124 -3.16 -14.24 -14.77
C LEU A 124 -1.67 -14.61 -14.81
N PRO A 125 -1.17 -15.13 -15.93
CA PRO A 125 0.18 -15.69 -16.04
C PRO A 125 1.30 -14.67 -15.78
N GLU A 126 1.02 -13.37 -15.91
CA GLU A 126 1.94 -12.29 -15.63
C GLU A 126 2.24 -12.14 -14.13
N LEU A 127 1.42 -12.73 -13.26
CA LEU A 127 1.59 -12.64 -11.81
C LEU A 127 2.96 -13.14 -11.33
N LYS A 128 3.56 -14.10 -12.04
CA LYS A 128 4.92 -14.58 -11.76
C LYS A 128 5.99 -13.49 -11.80
N PHE A 129 5.73 -12.39 -12.51
CA PHE A 129 6.64 -11.25 -12.61
C PHE A 129 6.36 -10.17 -11.57
N ALA A 130 5.23 -10.21 -10.85
CA ALA A 130 4.81 -9.14 -9.96
C ALA A 130 5.85 -8.83 -8.88
N LEU A 131 6.38 -9.85 -8.23
CA LEU A 131 7.36 -9.68 -7.16
C LEU A 131 8.73 -9.20 -7.68
N PRO A 132 9.33 -9.78 -8.72
CA PRO A 132 10.56 -9.25 -9.33
C PRO A 132 10.41 -7.80 -9.81
N VAL A 133 9.33 -7.47 -10.48
CA VAL A 133 9.05 -6.10 -10.96
C VAL A 133 8.92 -5.13 -9.79
N TYR A 134 8.22 -5.53 -8.73
CA TYR A 134 8.11 -4.72 -7.51
C TYR A 134 9.49 -4.39 -6.94
N TYR A 135 10.36 -5.38 -6.75
CA TYR A 135 11.68 -5.13 -6.18
C TYR A 135 12.54 -4.22 -7.06
N ILE A 136 12.52 -4.39 -8.36
CA ILE A 136 13.29 -3.54 -9.29
C ILE A 136 12.81 -2.09 -9.18
N ILE A 137 11.51 -1.85 -9.27
CA ILE A 137 10.94 -0.49 -9.23
C ILE A 137 11.14 0.13 -7.85
N ALA A 138 10.83 -0.60 -6.78
CA ALA A 138 10.91 -0.09 -5.42
C ALA A 138 12.35 0.29 -5.03
N CYS A 139 13.34 -0.55 -5.36
CA CYS A 139 14.74 -0.24 -5.09
C CYS A 139 15.25 0.96 -5.90
N ALA A 140 14.89 1.06 -7.17
CA ALA A 140 15.26 2.19 -8.03
C ALA A 140 14.65 3.52 -7.51
N GLU A 141 13.38 3.51 -7.16
CA GLU A 141 12.69 4.69 -6.64
C GLU A 141 13.17 5.06 -5.22
N ALA A 142 13.44 4.06 -4.35
CA ALA A 142 14.01 4.29 -3.03
C ALA A 142 15.39 4.98 -3.14
N SER A 143 16.25 4.51 -4.01
CA SER A 143 17.57 5.13 -4.27
C SER A 143 17.41 6.60 -4.67
N SER A 144 16.50 6.91 -5.58
CA SER A 144 16.19 8.26 -6.01
C SER A 144 15.61 9.11 -4.88
N ASN A 145 14.65 8.59 -4.12
CA ASN A 145 13.98 9.31 -3.03
C ASN A 145 14.93 9.60 -1.86
N LEU A 146 15.77 8.63 -1.48
CA LEU A 146 16.74 8.79 -0.40
C LEU A 146 17.89 9.74 -0.77
N GLY A 147 18.08 10.04 -2.05
CA GLY A 147 18.97 11.09 -2.51
C GLY A 147 18.69 12.48 -1.95
N ARG A 148 17.45 12.72 -1.47
CA ARG A 148 17.06 14.00 -0.85
C ARG A 148 17.63 14.22 0.55
N TYR A 149 18.10 13.17 1.20
CA TYR A 149 18.67 13.22 2.55
C TYR A 149 20.15 13.56 2.49
N ASP A 150 20.42 14.84 2.26
CA ASP A 150 21.75 15.40 2.02
C ASP A 150 22.23 16.37 3.12
N GLY A 151 21.43 16.52 4.19
CA GLY A 151 21.68 17.44 5.29
C GLY A 151 21.31 18.90 5.03
N ILE A 152 20.73 19.22 3.86
CA ILE A 152 20.33 20.59 3.51
C ILE A 152 18.86 20.81 3.91
N ARG A 153 17.96 19.94 3.47
CA ARG A 153 16.51 20.09 3.71
C ARG A 153 15.93 19.02 4.60
N PHE A 154 16.49 17.82 4.58
CA PHE A 154 15.92 16.64 5.22
C PHE A 154 16.96 15.82 5.94
N GLY A 155 16.55 15.20 7.03
CA GLY A 155 17.31 14.22 7.76
C GLY A 155 18.45 14.79 8.62
N TYR A 156 19.34 13.90 9.00
CA TYR A 156 20.54 14.19 9.77
C TYR A 156 21.47 15.07 8.97
N LYS A 157 22.21 15.96 9.65
CA LYS A 157 23.30 16.76 9.09
C LYS A 157 24.54 16.61 9.97
N THR A 158 25.69 16.29 9.37
CA THR A 158 26.95 16.25 10.08
C THR A 158 27.33 17.61 10.66
N GLU A 159 27.95 17.62 11.85
CA GLU A 159 28.39 18.85 12.52
C GLU A 159 29.74 19.37 11.99
N HIS A 160 30.57 18.46 11.46
CA HIS A 160 31.95 18.79 11.05
C HIS A 160 32.16 18.50 9.57
N TYR A 161 32.35 19.54 8.77
CA TYR A 161 32.56 19.42 7.33
C TYR A 161 33.41 20.59 6.76
N ASN A 162 34.04 20.33 5.63
CA ASN A 162 34.79 21.33 4.88
C ASN A 162 34.19 21.49 3.48
N GLY A 163 33.27 22.44 3.35
CA GLY A 163 32.52 22.71 2.11
C GLY A 163 31.34 21.77 1.89
N THR A 164 30.52 22.11 0.90
CA THR A 164 29.22 21.45 0.66
C THR A 164 29.36 19.98 0.29
N HIS A 165 30.34 19.62 -0.54
CA HIS A 165 30.55 18.25 -0.97
C HIS A 165 30.90 17.34 0.21
N ASP A 166 31.87 17.75 1.04
CA ASP A 166 32.25 16.99 2.25
C ASP A 166 31.08 16.88 3.23
N MET A 167 30.29 17.94 3.39
CA MET A 167 29.07 17.93 4.20
C MET A 167 28.09 16.84 3.75
N VAL A 168 27.79 16.79 2.45
CA VAL A 168 26.84 15.79 1.91
C VAL A 168 27.39 14.38 2.09
N CYS A 169 28.67 14.14 1.75
CA CYS A 169 29.30 12.84 1.90
C CYS A 169 29.27 12.35 3.34
N ARG A 170 29.70 13.19 4.31
CA ARG A 170 29.70 12.85 5.73
C ARG A 170 28.30 12.64 6.26
N THR A 171 27.37 13.54 5.96
CA THR A 171 25.96 13.43 6.37
C THR A 171 25.39 12.09 5.95
N ARG A 172 25.64 11.67 4.73
CA ARG A 172 25.10 10.39 4.22
C ARG A 172 25.82 9.19 4.84
N SER A 173 27.15 9.26 5.00
CA SER A 173 27.91 8.18 5.65
C SER A 173 27.58 7.99 7.14
N GLU A 174 27.26 9.06 7.84
CA GLU A 174 26.93 9.03 9.26
C GLU A 174 25.45 8.73 9.52
N GLY A 175 24.57 9.20 8.62
CA GLY A 175 23.11 9.14 8.80
C GLY A 175 22.42 7.91 8.24
N PHE A 176 23.06 7.19 7.29
CA PHE A 176 22.55 5.92 6.77
C PHE A 176 23.26 4.74 7.43
N GLY A 177 22.59 3.57 7.47
CA GLY A 177 23.20 2.32 7.88
C GLY A 177 24.21 1.78 6.86
N GLU A 178 24.79 0.63 7.16
CA GLU A 178 25.78 -0.03 6.30
C GLU A 178 25.19 -0.59 4.99
N GLU A 179 23.87 -0.74 4.90
CA GLU A 179 23.14 -1.30 3.75
C GLU A 179 22.81 -0.26 2.67
#